data_2ee1adb27a60ed5d7e531913cb02221c
#
_entry.id   2ee1adb27a60ed5d7e531913cb02221c
#
_cell.length_a   1.000
_cell.length_b   1.000
_cell.length_c   1.000
_cell.angle_alpha   90.00
_cell.angle_beta   90.00
_cell.angle_gamma   90.00
#
_symmetry.space_group_name_H-M   'P 1'
#
loop_
_entity.id
_entity.type
_entity.pdbx_description
1 polymer ?
#
loop_
_entity_poly.entity_id
_entity_poly.type
_entity_poly.pdbx_seq_one_letter_code
_entity_poly.pdbx_strand_id
1 'polypeptide(L)'
;WYRDTGAFLRKSDLAAHQTRVEDPVSITYRGYTVYKCGPWTQGPYLCQTLKLLDAYPLKRFGHLSSGYVHTVTEAMKLALADRDEYYGDPRFVDVPMRALLSEDYAKVRRTLIDGQNASHQRRPGDPVRLRALLSEKREEDEQTDIPVQDTTTCVVADRWGNVVAATPSCNLVGNQPGPSGITQGNRVRSLN
;
A
#
# COMPACT_ATOMS: atom_id res chain seq x y z
N TRP A 1 7.14 -21.99 -23.68
CA TRP A 1 5.75 -21.83 -23.28
C TRP A 1 5.42 -20.37 -22.96
N TYR A 2 6.09 -19.70 -22.02
CA TYR A 2 5.81 -18.29 -21.68
C TYR A 2 5.91 -17.36 -22.88
N ARG A 3 6.88 -17.58 -23.77
CA ARG A 3 7.01 -16.80 -25.02
C ARG A 3 5.84 -17.03 -25.95
N ASP A 4 5.43 -18.28 -26.11
CA ASP A 4 4.40 -18.69 -27.09
C ASP A 4 2.99 -18.29 -26.61
N THR A 5 2.79 -18.11 -25.31
CA THR A 5 1.54 -17.65 -24.70
C THR A 5 1.47 -16.14 -24.45
N GLY A 6 2.48 -15.38 -24.89
CA GLY A 6 2.52 -13.92 -24.71
C GLY A 6 2.82 -13.44 -23.29
N ALA A 7 3.24 -14.34 -22.39
CA ALA A 7 3.58 -13.98 -21.02
C ALA A 7 4.90 -13.19 -20.94
N PHE A 8 5.06 -12.36 -19.90
CA PHE A 8 6.21 -11.45 -19.77
C PHE A 8 7.50 -12.15 -19.35
N LEU A 9 7.44 -13.16 -18.45
CA LEU A 9 8.62 -13.81 -17.90
C LEU A 9 9.45 -14.56 -18.94
N ARG A 10 10.76 -14.44 -18.84
CA ARG A 10 11.75 -15.13 -19.66
C ARG A 10 12.71 -15.92 -18.77
N LYS A 11 13.41 -16.87 -19.37
CA LYS A 11 14.45 -17.66 -18.68
C LYS A 11 15.57 -16.74 -18.15
N SER A 12 15.89 -15.67 -18.86
CA SER A 12 16.85 -14.66 -18.43
C SER A 12 16.42 -13.97 -17.12
N ASP A 13 15.13 -13.68 -16.96
CA ASP A 13 14.62 -13.00 -15.78
C ASP A 13 14.74 -13.89 -14.55
N LEU A 14 14.41 -15.18 -14.70
CA LEU A 14 14.59 -16.17 -13.64
C LEU A 14 16.07 -16.38 -13.30
N ALA A 15 16.96 -16.40 -14.29
CA ALA A 15 18.40 -16.55 -14.08
C ALA A 15 19.04 -15.33 -13.42
N ALA A 16 18.51 -14.13 -13.70
CA ALA A 16 18.96 -12.88 -13.11
C ALA A 16 18.36 -12.58 -11.74
N HIS A 17 17.33 -13.35 -11.34
CA HIS A 17 16.65 -13.11 -10.06
C HIS A 17 17.58 -13.36 -8.89
N GLN A 18 17.60 -12.40 -7.97
CA GLN A 18 18.31 -12.50 -6.69
C GLN A 18 17.35 -12.13 -5.57
N THR A 19 17.15 -13.06 -4.65
CA THR A 19 16.41 -12.77 -3.40
C THR A 19 17.24 -11.86 -2.53
N ARG A 20 16.68 -10.72 -2.14
CA ARG A 20 17.35 -9.72 -1.31
C ARG A 20 16.84 -9.79 0.12
N VAL A 21 17.73 -9.47 1.05
CA VAL A 21 17.37 -9.12 2.42
C VAL A 21 17.37 -7.60 2.51
N GLU A 22 16.25 -7.03 2.93
CA GLU A 22 16.03 -5.58 2.97
C GLU A 22 15.61 -5.18 4.38
N ASP A 23 16.05 -3.99 4.80
CA ASP A 23 15.56 -3.40 6.03
C ASP A 23 14.09 -2.95 5.86
N PRO A 24 13.22 -3.30 6.82
CA PRO A 24 11.83 -2.87 6.74
C PRO A 24 11.71 -1.38 7.03
N VAL A 25 10.70 -0.74 6.45
CA VAL A 25 10.25 0.57 6.93
C VAL A 25 9.55 0.41 8.27
N SER A 26 9.72 1.38 9.16
CA SER A 26 9.10 1.33 10.48
C SER A 26 8.60 2.69 10.93
N ILE A 27 7.57 2.67 11.78
CA ILE A 27 7.07 3.82 12.51
C ILE A 27 6.76 3.42 13.95
N THR A 28 6.73 4.40 14.84
CA THR A 28 6.11 4.23 16.16
C THR A 28 4.66 4.70 16.10
N TYR A 29 3.75 3.89 16.60
CA TYR A 29 2.33 4.20 16.73
C TYR A 29 1.85 3.77 18.13
N ARG A 30 1.46 4.73 18.95
CA ARG A 30 0.92 4.50 20.32
C ARG A 30 1.79 3.56 21.18
N GLY A 31 3.10 3.71 21.11
CA GLY A 31 4.06 2.90 21.88
C GLY A 31 4.45 1.57 21.23
N TYR A 32 3.89 1.22 20.09
CA TYR A 32 4.26 0.04 19.30
C TYR A 32 5.10 0.43 18.10
N THR A 33 6.11 -0.37 17.77
CA THR A 33 6.81 -0.24 16.50
C THR A 33 6.16 -1.12 15.46
N VAL A 34 5.73 -0.51 14.36
CA VAL A 34 5.10 -1.19 13.22
C VAL A 34 6.11 -1.29 12.09
N TYR A 35 6.39 -2.51 11.63
CA TYR A 35 7.31 -2.80 10.54
C TYR A 35 6.54 -3.23 9.29
N LYS A 36 6.96 -2.73 8.13
CA LYS A 36 6.40 -3.11 6.82
C LYS A 36 7.52 -3.22 5.79
N CYS A 37 7.27 -4.01 4.73
CA CYS A 37 8.16 -4.02 3.57
C CYS A 37 8.25 -2.63 2.92
N GLY A 38 9.26 -2.42 2.08
CA GLY A 38 9.53 -1.14 1.41
C GLY A 38 8.47 -0.71 0.39
N PRO A 39 8.71 0.41 -0.32
CA PRO A 39 7.71 1.06 -1.18
C PRO A 39 7.39 0.31 -2.49
N TRP A 40 8.11 -0.76 -2.79
CA TRP A 40 7.74 -1.71 -3.85
C TRP A 40 6.54 -2.60 -3.46
N THR A 41 6.04 -2.45 -2.23
CA THR A 41 4.83 -3.08 -1.71
C THR A 41 3.83 -2.04 -1.26
N GLN A 42 2.64 -2.50 -0.88
CA GLN A 42 1.62 -1.63 -0.27
C GLN A 42 1.83 -1.40 1.24
N GLY A 43 2.89 -1.98 1.83
CA GLY A 43 3.14 -1.91 3.28
C GLY A 43 3.19 -0.50 3.84
N PRO A 44 3.97 0.42 3.27
CA PRO A 44 4.18 1.73 3.88
C PRO A 44 2.94 2.61 3.94
N TYR A 45 1.92 2.40 3.09
CA TYR A 45 0.68 3.18 3.19
C TYR A 45 -0.04 2.95 4.53
N LEU A 46 0.06 1.74 5.10
CA LEU A 46 -0.47 1.48 6.44
C LEU A 46 0.30 2.30 7.50
N CYS A 47 1.63 2.35 7.38
CA CYS A 47 2.45 3.18 8.26
C CYS A 47 2.03 4.66 8.17
N GLN A 48 1.84 5.18 6.98
CA GLN A 48 1.40 6.55 6.75
C GLN A 48 -0.01 6.79 7.30
N THR A 49 -0.96 5.86 7.08
CA THR A 49 -2.30 5.93 7.67
C THR A 49 -2.23 6.00 9.19
N LEU A 50 -1.44 5.14 9.83
CA LEU A 50 -1.28 5.15 11.29
C LEU A 50 -0.66 6.45 11.79
N LYS A 51 0.31 7.02 11.09
CA LYS A 51 0.87 8.34 11.40
C LYS A 51 -0.18 9.44 11.35
N LEU A 52 -1.07 9.42 10.35
CA LEU A 52 -2.19 10.35 10.27
C LEU A 52 -3.15 10.18 11.45
N LEU A 53 -3.44 8.94 11.84
CA LEU A 53 -4.39 8.61 12.91
C LEU A 53 -3.84 8.83 14.33
N ASP A 54 -2.54 8.98 14.50
CA ASP A 54 -1.91 9.07 15.82
C ASP A 54 -2.39 10.28 16.64
N ALA A 55 -2.76 11.38 15.98
CA ALA A 55 -3.28 12.57 16.62
C ALA A 55 -4.77 12.49 17.02
N TYR A 56 -5.50 11.46 16.58
CA TYR A 56 -6.93 11.36 16.84
C TYR A 56 -7.24 10.46 18.04
N PRO A 57 -8.15 10.86 18.92
CA PRO A 57 -8.55 10.05 20.09
C PRO A 57 -9.54 8.98 19.70
N LEU A 58 -9.16 8.04 18.82
CA LEU A 58 -10.06 7.05 18.23
C LEU A 58 -10.89 6.26 19.24
N LYS A 59 -10.33 5.98 20.44
CA LYS A 59 -11.08 5.30 21.52
C LYS A 59 -12.29 6.11 21.99
N ARG A 60 -12.23 7.46 21.93
CA ARG A 60 -13.32 8.33 22.36
C ARG A 60 -14.46 8.39 21.35
N PHE A 61 -14.21 8.08 20.09
CA PHE A 61 -15.27 8.04 19.07
C PHE A 61 -16.21 6.85 19.26
N GLY A 62 -15.76 5.81 19.95
CA GLY A 62 -16.50 4.55 20.06
C GLY A 62 -16.21 3.60 18.90
N HIS A 63 -16.26 2.32 19.20
CA HIS A 63 -15.98 1.27 18.21
C HIS A 63 -17.02 1.30 17.08
N LEU A 64 -16.55 1.36 15.84
CA LEU A 64 -17.36 1.40 14.60
C LEU A 64 -18.42 2.54 14.57
N SER A 65 -18.28 3.57 15.39
CA SER A 65 -19.11 4.76 15.25
C SER A 65 -18.87 5.47 13.92
N SER A 66 -19.81 6.29 13.47
CA SER A 66 -19.67 7.08 12.25
C SER A 66 -18.41 7.96 12.27
N GLY A 67 -18.10 8.62 13.39
CA GLY A 67 -16.88 9.42 13.54
C GLY A 67 -15.60 8.58 13.47
N TYR A 68 -15.61 7.37 14.06
CA TYR A 68 -14.47 6.45 13.94
C TYR A 68 -14.25 6.02 12.48
N VAL A 69 -15.30 5.50 11.83
CA VAL A 69 -15.22 5.02 10.45
C VAL A 69 -14.81 6.16 9.51
N HIS A 70 -15.43 7.33 9.65
CA HIS A 70 -15.12 8.52 8.86
C HIS A 70 -13.65 8.90 8.97
N THR A 71 -13.12 9.07 10.19
CA THR A 71 -11.74 9.52 10.41
C THR A 71 -10.73 8.50 9.85
N VAL A 72 -10.96 7.22 10.07
CA VAL A 72 -10.09 6.16 9.54
C VAL A 72 -10.11 6.15 8.02
N THR A 73 -11.29 6.26 7.40
CA THR A 73 -11.45 6.26 5.95
C THR A 73 -10.78 7.48 5.31
N GLU A 74 -10.95 8.68 5.87
CA GLU A 74 -10.29 9.90 5.35
C GLU A 74 -8.76 9.79 5.45
N ALA A 75 -8.23 9.28 6.55
CA ALA A 75 -6.79 9.05 6.70
C ALA A 75 -6.27 8.04 5.67
N MET A 76 -6.99 6.94 5.46
CA MET A 76 -6.65 5.94 4.44
C MET A 76 -6.65 6.54 3.02
N LYS A 77 -7.66 7.34 2.67
CA LYS A 77 -7.76 8.00 1.36
C LYS A 77 -6.57 8.93 1.09
N LEU A 78 -6.12 9.69 2.08
CA LEU A 78 -4.94 10.53 1.95
C LEU A 78 -3.66 9.69 1.73
N ALA A 79 -3.47 8.64 2.51
CA ALA A 79 -2.32 7.76 2.38
C ALA A 79 -2.32 6.99 1.04
N LEU A 80 -3.50 6.57 0.56
CA LEU A 80 -3.65 5.93 -0.75
C LEU A 80 -3.35 6.89 -1.90
N ALA A 81 -3.81 8.14 -1.81
CA ALA A 81 -3.50 9.15 -2.82
C ALA A 81 -1.99 9.41 -2.95
N ASP A 82 -1.27 9.43 -1.82
CA ASP A 82 0.18 9.57 -1.81
C ASP A 82 0.87 8.29 -2.32
N ARG A 83 0.34 7.11 -1.98
CA ARG A 83 0.83 5.84 -2.53
C ARG A 83 0.77 5.84 -4.06
N ASP A 84 -0.37 6.18 -4.62
CA ASP A 84 -0.61 6.18 -6.06
C ASP A 84 0.26 7.22 -6.80
N GLU A 85 0.72 8.24 -6.09
CA GLU A 85 1.59 9.27 -6.65
C GLU A 85 3.07 8.89 -6.61
N TYR A 86 3.53 8.24 -5.51
CA TYR A 86 4.96 8.13 -5.21
C TYR A 86 5.51 6.71 -5.18
N TYR A 87 4.67 5.67 -4.92
CA TYR A 87 5.22 4.33 -4.70
C TYR A 87 5.58 3.64 -6.01
N GLY A 88 6.63 2.85 -5.95
CA GLY A 88 7.12 2.03 -7.04
C GLY A 88 8.35 1.24 -6.62
N ASP A 89 8.97 0.56 -7.58
CA ASP A 89 10.24 -0.14 -7.36
C ASP A 89 11.37 0.88 -7.20
N PRO A 90 12.06 0.94 -6.02
CA PRO A 90 13.14 1.89 -5.77
C PRO A 90 14.34 1.79 -6.72
N ARG A 91 14.40 0.75 -7.54
CA ARG A 91 15.41 0.64 -8.60
C ARG A 91 15.12 1.54 -9.80
N PHE A 92 13.88 2.01 -9.94
CA PHE A 92 13.42 2.80 -11.09
C PHE A 92 12.88 4.16 -10.70
N VAL A 93 12.40 4.30 -9.46
CA VAL A 93 11.81 5.55 -8.97
C VAL A 93 12.38 5.93 -7.60
N ASP A 94 12.61 7.20 -7.39
CA ASP A 94 12.99 7.73 -6.07
C ASP A 94 11.75 8.01 -5.24
N VAL A 95 11.48 7.13 -4.27
CA VAL A 95 10.34 7.25 -3.38
C VAL A 95 10.73 8.00 -2.12
N PRO A 96 10.19 9.19 -1.83
CA PRO A 96 10.58 10.00 -0.69
C PRO A 96 10.04 9.45 0.64
N MET A 97 10.35 8.18 0.94
CA MET A 97 9.75 7.41 2.02
C MET A 97 9.92 8.08 3.38
N ARG A 98 11.11 8.64 3.67
CA ARG A 98 11.38 9.33 4.93
C ARG A 98 10.48 10.55 5.12
N ALA A 99 10.24 11.29 4.04
CA ALA A 99 9.37 12.45 4.07
C ALA A 99 7.89 12.05 4.22
N LEU A 100 7.45 11.04 3.46
CA LEU A 100 6.09 10.48 3.52
C LEU A 100 5.71 9.99 4.93
N LEU A 101 6.66 9.40 5.67
CA LEU A 101 6.43 8.88 7.03
C LEU A 101 6.79 9.88 8.13
N SER A 102 7.13 11.14 7.80
CA SER A 102 7.48 12.15 8.78
C SER A 102 6.25 12.67 9.53
N GLU A 103 6.47 13.08 10.79
CA GLU A 103 5.40 13.70 11.59
C GLU A 103 4.99 15.06 11.03
N ASP A 104 5.94 15.82 10.51
CA ASP A 104 5.64 17.14 9.95
C ASP A 104 4.75 17.03 8.72
N TYR A 105 5.00 16.06 7.86
CA TYR A 105 4.10 15.78 6.74
C TYR A 105 2.74 15.28 7.20
N ALA A 106 2.68 14.40 8.18
CA ALA A 106 1.42 13.94 8.74
C ALA A 106 0.58 15.10 9.32
N LYS A 107 1.21 16.07 10.01
CA LYS A 107 0.52 17.28 10.50
C LYS A 107 -0.11 18.09 9.37
N VAL A 108 0.64 18.32 8.30
CA VAL A 108 0.15 19.06 7.14
C VAL A 108 -1.00 18.31 6.45
N ARG A 109 -0.89 17.01 6.28
CA ARG A 109 -1.93 16.20 5.64
C ARG A 109 -3.22 16.10 6.46
N ARG A 110 -3.11 16.07 7.79
CA ARG A 110 -4.27 16.06 8.70
C ARG A 110 -5.19 17.28 8.54
N THR A 111 -4.68 18.41 8.07
CA THR A 111 -5.51 19.61 7.83
C THR A 111 -6.59 19.40 6.76
N LEU A 112 -6.45 18.37 5.94
CA LEU A 112 -7.41 18.02 4.90
C LEU A 112 -8.54 17.09 5.39
N ILE A 113 -8.47 16.59 6.61
CA ILE A 113 -9.52 15.73 7.19
C ILE A 113 -10.56 16.64 7.83
N ASP A 114 -11.67 16.85 7.11
CA ASP A 114 -12.85 17.52 7.64
C ASP A 114 -13.60 16.52 8.54
N GLY A 115 -13.95 16.92 9.76
CA GLY A 115 -14.66 16.06 10.71
C GLY A 115 -16.12 15.81 10.40
N GLN A 116 -16.71 16.52 9.42
CA GLN A 116 -18.13 16.46 9.07
C GLN A 116 -18.38 15.94 7.65
N ASN A 117 -17.46 16.24 6.72
CA ASN A 117 -17.66 15.99 5.30
C ASN A 117 -16.61 15.04 4.73
N ALA A 118 -17.04 13.97 4.06
CA ALA A 118 -16.16 13.08 3.32
C ALA A 118 -15.71 13.73 2.02
N SER A 119 -14.42 13.60 1.70
CA SER A 119 -13.91 14.02 0.40
C SER A 119 -14.06 12.92 -0.64
N HIS A 120 -14.48 13.30 -1.85
CA HIS A 120 -14.54 12.41 -3.00
C HIS A 120 -13.35 12.60 -3.96
N GLN A 121 -12.42 13.48 -3.64
CA GLN A 121 -11.29 13.81 -4.50
C GLN A 121 -10.06 12.98 -4.14
N ARG A 122 -9.28 12.61 -5.16
CA ARG A 122 -7.90 12.15 -4.99
C ARG A 122 -7.05 13.37 -4.61
N ARG A 123 -6.35 13.29 -3.48
CA ARG A 123 -5.64 14.44 -2.89
C ARG A 123 -4.20 14.09 -2.52
N PRO A 124 -3.31 13.81 -3.50
CA PRO A 124 -1.90 13.62 -3.18
C PRO A 124 -1.30 14.91 -2.63
N GLY A 125 -0.34 14.80 -1.71
CA GLY A 125 0.39 15.92 -1.17
C GLY A 125 1.81 16.00 -1.69
N ASP A 126 2.57 17.01 -1.24
CA ASP A 126 4.01 17.13 -1.52
C ASP A 126 4.78 16.90 -0.21
N PRO A 127 5.33 15.70 0.01
CA PRO A 127 6.01 15.37 1.26
C PRO A 127 7.35 16.10 1.41
N VAL A 128 8.00 16.45 0.29
CA VAL A 128 9.32 17.10 0.29
C VAL A 128 9.18 18.58 0.66
N ARG A 129 8.16 19.26 0.09
CA ARG A 129 7.89 20.67 0.38
C ARG A 129 6.90 20.88 1.52
N LEU A 130 6.47 19.81 2.19
CA LEU A 130 5.49 19.83 3.28
C LEU A 130 4.20 20.58 2.89
N ARG A 131 3.65 20.29 1.71
CA ARG A 131 2.38 20.84 1.26
C ARG A 131 1.26 19.82 1.41
N ALA A 132 0.12 20.27 1.88
CA ALA A 132 -1.05 19.40 2.05
C ALA A 132 -1.56 18.83 0.72
N LEU A 133 -1.44 19.60 -0.36
CA LEU A 133 -1.84 19.20 -1.71
C LEU A 133 -0.68 19.42 -2.68
N LEU A 134 -0.55 18.53 -3.64
CA LEU A 134 0.34 18.68 -4.79
C LEU A 134 -0.24 19.78 -5.70
N SER A 135 0.62 20.69 -6.18
CA SER A 135 0.18 21.87 -6.96
C SER A 135 -0.25 21.54 -8.39
N GLU A 136 0.21 20.40 -8.93
CA GLU A 136 -0.10 19.98 -10.28
C GLU A 136 -1.19 18.91 -10.22
N LYS A 137 -2.33 19.17 -10.89
CA LYS A 137 -3.31 18.13 -11.17
C LYS A 137 -2.74 17.25 -12.28
N ARG A 138 -2.41 15.98 -11.99
CA ARG A 138 -2.39 14.96 -13.03
C ARG A 138 -3.81 14.75 -13.50
N GLU A 139 -3.99 14.60 -14.81
CA GLU A 139 -5.27 14.13 -15.37
C GLU A 139 -5.68 12.85 -14.66
N GLU A 140 -6.92 12.79 -14.22
CA GLU A 140 -7.47 11.59 -13.59
C GLU A 140 -7.42 10.48 -14.64
N ASP A 141 -6.61 9.45 -14.41
CA ASP A 141 -6.70 8.23 -15.19
C ASP A 141 -8.12 7.67 -15.02
N GLU A 142 -8.82 7.46 -16.13
CA GLU A 142 -10.12 6.82 -16.14
C GLU A 142 -10.03 5.52 -15.33
N GLN A 143 -10.84 5.45 -14.30
CA GLN A 143 -10.91 4.30 -13.41
C GLN A 143 -11.43 3.12 -14.23
N THR A 144 -10.52 2.32 -14.77
CA THR A 144 -10.90 1.07 -15.42
C THR A 144 -11.45 0.12 -14.36
N ASP A 145 -12.64 -0.41 -14.60
CA ASP A 145 -13.23 -1.46 -13.77
C ASP A 145 -12.24 -2.61 -13.61
N ILE A 146 -11.65 -2.70 -12.42
CA ILE A 146 -10.73 -3.79 -12.09
C ILE A 146 -11.60 -5.00 -11.72
N PRO A 147 -11.46 -6.13 -12.42
CA PRO A 147 -12.18 -7.34 -12.04
C PRO A 147 -11.93 -7.68 -10.58
N VAL A 148 -13.00 -8.04 -9.86
CA VAL A 148 -12.90 -8.50 -8.47
C VAL A 148 -11.89 -9.65 -8.40
N GLN A 149 -10.83 -9.45 -7.61
CA GLN A 149 -9.77 -10.43 -7.41
C GLN A 149 -9.93 -11.05 -6.03
N ASP A 150 -9.87 -12.36 -5.96
CA ASP A 150 -9.92 -13.07 -4.69
C ASP A 150 -8.55 -13.08 -4.02
N THR A 151 -8.58 -12.87 -2.72
CA THR A 151 -7.41 -12.99 -1.84
C THR A 151 -7.87 -13.60 -0.54
N THR A 152 -7.15 -14.60 -0.06
CA THR A 152 -7.38 -15.16 1.26
C THR A 152 -6.17 -14.94 2.16
N THR A 153 -6.39 -14.93 3.46
CA THR A 153 -5.30 -14.83 4.44
C THR A 153 -5.49 -15.93 5.48
N CYS A 154 -4.43 -16.65 5.75
CA CYS A 154 -4.36 -17.54 6.91
C CYS A 154 -3.27 -17.08 7.87
N VAL A 155 -3.60 -17.09 9.15
CA VAL A 155 -2.67 -16.77 10.23
C VAL A 155 -2.67 -17.93 11.21
N VAL A 156 -1.47 -18.38 11.57
CA VAL A 156 -1.26 -19.44 12.53
C VAL A 156 -0.30 -18.99 13.59
N ALA A 157 -0.64 -19.22 14.84
CA ALA A 157 0.26 -19.03 15.98
C ALA A 157 0.38 -20.33 16.73
N ASP A 158 1.60 -20.72 17.12
CA ASP A 158 1.83 -21.89 17.95
C ASP A 158 1.97 -21.51 19.43
N ARG A 159 2.05 -22.54 20.29
CA ARG A 159 2.18 -22.36 21.74
C ARG A 159 3.53 -21.77 22.18
N TRP A 160 4.50 -21.73 21.31
CA TRP A 160 5.84 -21.17 21.60
C TRP A 160 5.99 -19.73 21.15
N GLY A 161 4.91 -19.12 20.57
CA GLY A 161 4.90 -17.74 20.13
C GLY A 161 5.37 -17.54 18.68
N ASN A 162 5.60 -18.62 17.91
CA ASN A 162 5.84 -18.49 16.49
C ASN A 162 4.54 -18.12 15.78
N VAL A 163 4.62 -17.17 14.85
CA VAL A 163 3.47 -16.69 14.06
C VAL A 163 3.82 -16.75 12.60
N VAL A 164 2.92 -17.31 11.81
CA VAL A 164 2.99 -17.29 10.34
C VAL A 164 1.72 -16.67 9.80
N ALA A 165 1.88 -15.72 8.90
CA ALA A 165 0.78 -15.16 8.11
C ALA A 165 1.07 -15.40 6.63
N ALA A 166 0.15 -16.05 5.94
CA ALA A 166 0.22 -16.29 4.51
C ALA A 166 -1.00 -15.69 3.83
N THR A 167 -0.76 -14.86 2.81
CA THR A 167 -1.82 -14.21 2.04
C THR A 167 -1.67 -14.61 0.57
N PRO A 168 -2.07 -15.84 0.21
CA PRO A 168 -2.06 -16.27 -1.17
C PRO A 168 -3.12 -15.50 -1.95
N SER A 169 -2.72 -15.02 -3.11
CA SER A 169 -3.54 -14.21 -3.96
C SER A 169 -3.21 -14.54 -5.41
N CYS A 170 -4.15 -15.14 -6.08
CA CYS A 170 -4.00 -15.60 -7.45
C CYS A 170 -5.25 -15.26 -8.25
N ASN A 171 -5.07 -14.59 -9.37
CA ASN A 171 -6.14 -14.48 -10.34
C ASN A 171 -6.11 -15.72 -11.25
N LEU A 172 -7.01 -16.63 -11.01
CA LEU A 172 -7.11 -17.87 -11.78
C LEU A 172 -7.81 -17.68 -13.13
N VAL A 173 -8.53 -16.58 -13.31
CA VAL A 173 -9.27 -16.33 -14.55
C VAL A 173 -8.31 -15.93 -15.65
N GLY A 174 -8.20 -16.79 -16.66
CA GLY A 174 -7.36 -16.57 -17.84
C GLY A 174 -5.89 -16.97 -17.70
N ASN A 175 -5.45 -17.41 -16.52
CA ASN A 175 -4.09 -17.91 -16.32
C ASN A 175 -4.04 -19.43 -16.46
N GLN A 176 -3.51 -19.90 -17.58
CA GLN A 176 -3.24 -21.32 -17.77
C GLN A 176 -1.98 -21.74 -17.02
N PRO A 177 -2.00 -22.85 -16.27
CA PRO A 177 -0.78 -23.37 -15.67
C PRO A 177 0.18 -23.82 -16.78
N GLY A 178 1.46 -23.51 -16.61
CA GLY A 178 2.50 -24.03 -17.50
C GLY A 178 2.71 -25.54 -17.33
N PRO A 179 3.62 -26.16 -18.08
CA PRO A 179 3.93 -27.59 -18.00
C PRO A 179 4.35 -28.06 -16.59
N SER A 180 4.82 -27.14 -15.75
CA SER A 180 5.16 -27.40 -14.35
C SER A 180 3.96 -27.45 -13.40
N GLY A 181 2.74 -27.14 -13.87
CA GLY A 181 1.55 -26.97 -13.04
C GLY A 181 1.53 -25.66 -12.23
N ILE A 182 2.56 -24.81 -12.35
CA ILE A 182 2.65 -23.53 -11.64
C ILE A 182 1.99 -22.44 -12.48
N THR A 183 1.01 -21.76 -11.91
CA THR A 183 0.34 -20.61 -12.53
C THR A 183 1.18 -19.37 -12.32
N GLN A 184 1.43 -18.61 -13.40
CA GLN A 184 2.08 -17.32 -13.30
C GLN A 184 1.17 -16.29 -12.63
N GLY A 185 1.68 -15.59 -11.64
CA GLY A 185 0.98 -14.46 -11.04
C GLY A 185 0.85 -13.28 -12.02
N ASN A 186 -0.25 -12.56 -11.96
CA ASN A 186 -0.54 -11.38 -12.79
C ASN A 186 -0.47 -10.06 -11.97
N ARG A 187 0.32 -10.04 -10.91
CA ARG A 187 0.36 -8.95 -9.93
C ARG A 187 1.16 -7.71 -10.34
N VAL A 188 1.67 -7.65 -11.56
CA VAL A 188 2.39 -6.48 -12.09
C VAL A 188 1.53 -5.21 -12.02
N ARG A 189 0.20 -5.34 -12.08
CA ARG A 189 -0.76 -4.23 -11.93
C ARG A 189 -0.76 -3.56 -10.55
N SER A 190 -0.20 -4.20 -9.53
CA SER A 190 -0.13 -3.59 -8.18
C SER A 190 1.04 -2.62 -8.04
N LEU A 191 1.83 -2.42 -9.08
CA LEU A 191 2.99 -1.53 -9.11
C LEU A 191 2.71 -0.19 -9.81
N ASN A 192 1.46 0.04 -10.21
CA ASN A 192 1.01 1.31 -10.80
C ASN A 192 0.43 2.19 -9.71
#